data_b1d135929365e2e2ec5c14220c73f762
#
_entry.id   b1d135929365e2e2ec5c14220c73f762
#
_cell.length_a   1.000
_cell.length_b   1.000
_cell.length_c   1.000
_cell.angle_alpha   90.00
_cell.angle_beta   90.00
_cell.angle_gamma   90.00
#
_symmetry.space_group_name_H-M   'P 1'
#
loop_
_entity.id
_entity.type
_entity.pdbx_description
1 polymer ?
#
loop_
_entity_poly.entity_id
_entity_poly.type
_entity_poly.pdbx_seq_one_letter_code
_entity_poly.pdbx_strand_id
1 'polypeptide(L)'
;AKVDSDKVVDAVKQFVEDYNELIELVNKELTTKRDRDYPPLTEEEKEEMSDEEIELWEEKAKKGMLFNDSDIRMLSNELRTVFSNTDIKALEQAGITISSDWSENGKISFDESKFRAALEEDPEAIQKLFTSEADNSDSTTFNGIITNMSAIYKKYASTTGATKGLLVERAGNSSAPLSLT
;
A
#
# COMPACT_ATOMS: atom_id res chain seq x y z
N ALA A 1 -7.22 2.30 -31.39
CA ALA A 1 -6.92 3.52 -30.65
C ALA A 1 -5.47 3.42 -30.14
N LYS A 2 -4.67 4.44 -30.41
CA LYS A 2 -3.28 4.49 -29.95
C LYS A 2 -3.29 4.72 -28.43
N VAL A 3 -2.77 3.77 -27.67
CA VAL A 3 -2.61 3.93 -26.21
C VAL A 3 -1.67 5.11 -25.97
N ASP A 4 -2.07 6.06 -25.13
CA ASP A 4 -1.18 7.14 -24.69
C ASP A 4 -0.17 6.56 -23.68
N SER A 5 0.97 6.15 -24.22
CA SER A 5 2.04 5.51 -23.42
C SER A 5 2.54 6.39 -22.28
N ASP A 6 2.58 7.70 -22.46
CA ASP A 6 3.05 8.62 -21.42
C ASP A 6 2.09 8.67 -20.22
N LYS A 7 0.80 8.67 -20.47
CA LYS A 7 -0.21 8.62 -19.40
C LYS A 7 -0.15 7.31 -18.63
N VAL A 8 0.02 6.20 -19.31
CA VAL A 8 0.14 4.87 -18.66
C VAL A 8 1.42 4.81 -17.81
N VAL A 9 2.54 5.28 -18.34
CA VAL A 9 3.81 5.33 -17.63
C VAL A 9 3.69 6.22 -16.37
N ASP A 10 3.13 7.40 -16.50
CA ASP A 10 2.95 8.32 -15.37
C ASP A 10 2.03 7.72 -14.29
N ALA A 11 0.97 7.04 -14.69
CA ALA A 11 0.07 6.35 -13.77
C ALA A 11 0.78 5.22 -13.01
N VAL A 12 1.61 4.44 -13.67
CA VAL A 12 2.38 3.36 -13.03
C VAL A 12 3.46 3.90 -12.11
N LYS A 13 4.16 4.96 -12.50
CA LYS A 13 5.10 5.68 -11.63
C LYS A 13 4.42 6.15 -10.35
N GLN A 14 3.26 6.78 -10.47
CA GLN A 14 2.50 7.27 -9.33
C GLN A 14 2.05 6.12 -8.43
N PHE A 15 1.61 5.02 -9.01
CA PHE A 15 1.26 3.81 -8.26
C PHE A 15 2.45 3.27 -7.46
N VAL A 16 3.63 3.19 -8.07
CA VAL A 16 4.86 2.71 -7.42
C VAL A 16 5.25 3.62 -6.24
N GLU A 17 5.21 4.92 -6.44
CA GLU A 17 5.50 5.90 -5.38
C GLU A 17 4.50 5.78 -4.22
N ASP A 18 3.21 5.72 -4.51
CA ASP A 18 2.15 5.61 -3.50
C ASP A 18 2.24 4.28 -2.74
N TYR A 19 2.54 3.19 -3.44
CA TYR A 19 2.74 1.88 -2.80
C TYR A 19 3.94 1.90 -1.86
N ASN A 20 5.07 2.44 -2.29
CA ASN A 20 6.27 2.55 -1.48
C ASN A 20 6.08 3.45 -0.25
N GLU A 21 5.35 4.56 -0.40
CA GLU A 21 4.98 5.42 0.73
C GLU A 21 4.09 4.70 1.74
N LEU A 22 3.12 3.91 1.26
CA LEU A 22 2.25 3.11 2.13
C LEU A 22 3.04 2.06 2.90
N ILE A 23 3.96 1.35 2.25
CA ILE A 23 4.87 0.39 2.89
C ILE A 23 5.71 1.08 3.97
N GLU A 24 6.27 2.24 3.68
CA GLU A 24 7.05 3.03 4.63
C GLU A 24 6.24 3.44 5.86
N LEU A 25 5.01 3.94 5.63
CA LEU A 25 4.12 4.38 6.68
C LEU A 25 3.69 3.23 7.61
N VAL A 26 3.32 2.09 7.04
CA VAL A 26 2.95 0.88 7.80
C VAL A 26 4.13 0.39 8.64
N ASN A 27 5.32 0.35 8.07
CA ASN A 27 6.53 -0.06 8.80
C ASN A 27 6.90 0.92 9.91
N LYS A 28 6.76 2.22 9.68
CA LYS A 28 6.97 3.25 10.70
C LYS A 28 6.01 3.08 11.88
N GLU A 29 4.74 2.83 11.62
CA GLU A 29 3.73 2.60 12.65
C GLU A 29 4.03 1.33 13.46
N LEU A 30 4.40 0.23 12.81
CA LEU A 30 4.81 -1.02 13.46
C LEU A 30 6.04 -0.83 14.36
N THR A 31 7.03 -0.08 13.90
CA THR A 31 8.26 0.19 14.65
C THR A 31 7.99 1.14 15.81
N THR A 32 7.21 2.19 15.60
CA THR A 32 6.86 3.17 16.64
C THR A 32 6.08 2.53 17.78
N LYS A 33 5.20 1.58 17.48
CA LYS A 33 4.44 0.85 18.50
C LYS A 33 5.27 -0.12 19.32
N ARG A 34 6.34 -0.70 18.76
CA ARG A 34 7.25 -1.58 19.52
C ARG A 34 8.01 -0.83 20.60
N ASP A 35 8.30 0.46 20.38
CA ASP A 35 9.12 1.26 21.27
C ASP A 35 8.32 2.03 22.32
N ARG A 36 6.95 2.01 22.28
CA ARG A 36 6.13 2.90 23.10
C ARG A 36 4.85 2.24 23.57
N ASP A 37 4.85 1.91 24.84
CA ASP A 37 3.63 1.57 25.57
C ASP A 37 3.18 2.83 26.34
N TYR A 38 2.24 3.59 25.74
CA TYR A 38 1.63 4.76 26.36
C TYR A 38 0.15 4.43 26.69
N PRO A 39 -0.11 3.76 27.82
CA PRO A 39 -1.48 3.52 28.26
C PRO A 39 -2.18 4.85 28.58
N PRO A 40 -3.51 4.90 28.53
CA PRO A 40 -4.27 6.07 28.98
C PRO A 40 -3.88 6.44 30.41
N LEU A 41 -3.61 7.74 30.63
CA LEU A 41 -3.29 8.24 31.97
C LEU A 41 -4.52 8.17 32.88
N THR A 42 -4.33 7.71 34.13
CA THR A 42 -5.31 7.85 35.19
C THR A 42 -5.32 9.29 35.71
N GLU A 43 -6.39 9.69 36.40
CA GLU A 43 -6.45 11.03 37.01
C GLU A 43 -5.34 11.24 38.05
N GLU A 44 -4.96 10.19 38.79
CA GLU A 44 -3.89 10.23 39.79
C GLU A 44 -2.51 10.44 39.09
N GLU A 45 -2.27 9.80 37.96
CA GLU A 45 -1.03 10.00 37.18
C GLU A 45 -0.96 11.41 36.57
N LYS A 46 -2.09 11.99 36.17
CA LYS A 46 -2.15 13.36 35.70
C LYS A 46 -1.84 14.41 36.74
N GLU A 47 -2.20 14.15 38.01
CA GLU A 47 -1.91 15.06 39.12
C GLU A 47 -0.40 15.20 39.40
N GLU A 48 0.40 14.20 39.05
CA GLU A 48 1.87 14.20 39.20
C GLU A 48 2.63 14.75 38.00
N MET A 49 1.93 15.05 36.90
CA MET A 49 2.52 15.51 35.63
C MET A 49 2.18 16.97 35.36
N SER A 50 3.06 17.66 34.64
CA SER A 50 2.74 18.99 34.11
C SER A 50 1.75 18.90 32.95
N ASP A 51 1.02 19.99 32.70
CA ASP A 51 0.07 20.07 31.58
C ASP A 51 0.75 19.76 30.23
N GLU A 52 1.99 20.20 30.03
CA GLU A 52 2.79 19.93 28.83
C GLU A 52 3.14 18.43 28.69
N GLU A 53 3.47 17.77 29.81
CA GLU A 53 3.77 16.32 29.83
C GLU A 53 2.51 15.51 29.55
N ILE A 54 1.37 15.91 30.12
CA ILE A 54 0.06 15.27 29.84
C ILE A 54 -0.29 15.40 28.37
N GLU A 55 -0.16 16.59 27.78
CA GLU A 55 -0.47 16.83 26.38
C GLU A 55 0.40 15.99 25.43
N LEU A 56 1.71 15.91 25.70
CA LEU A 56 2.63 15.07 24.95
C LEU A 56 2.31 13.58 25.07
N TRP A 57 1.96 13.13 26.28
CA TRP A 57 1.55 11.75 26.53
C TRP A 57 0.26 11.40 25.79
N GLU A 58 -0.76 12.25 25.92
CA GLU A 58 -2.05 12.04 25.27
C GLU A 58 -1.94 12.09 23.74
N GLU A 59 -1.07 12.95 23.19
CA GLU A 59 -0.79 12.97 21.76
C GLU A 59 -0.16 11.65 21.28
N LYS A 60 0.78 11.10 22.03
CA LYS A 60 1.41 9.80 21.76
C LYS A 60 0.43 8.64 21.94
N ALA A 61 -0.43 8.70 22.96
CA ALA A 61 -1.48 7.71 23.18
C ALA A 61 -2.52 7.73 22.05
N LYS A 62 -2.94 8.90 21.56
CA LYS A 62 -3.84 9.04 20.40
C LYS A 62 -3.24 8.44 19.13
N LYS A 63 -1.95 8.69 18.85
CA LYS A 63 -1.24 8.07 17.74
C LYS A 63 -1.21 6.54 17.86
N GLY A 64 -1.08 6.02 19.08
CA GLY A 64 -1.14 4.58 19.35
C GLY A 64 -2.54 3.98 19.21
N MET A 65 -3.61 4.76 19.38
CA MET A 65 -5.01 4.30 19.30
C MET A 65 -5.57 4.28 17.86
N LEU A 66 -4.91 4.94 16.88
CA LEU A 66 -5.37 5.02 15.49
C LEU A 66 -5.38 3.68 14.77
N PHE A 67 -4.56 2.74 15.22
CA PHE A 67 -4.50 1.39 14.68
C PHE A 67 -4.33 0.37 15.79
N ASN A 68 -5.16 -0.66 15.79
CA ASN A 68 -4.91 -1.85 16.57
C ASN A 68 -3.67 -2.56 16.00
N ASP A 69 -2.78 -3.07 16.85
CA ASP A 69 -1.56 -3.78 16.43
C ASP A 69 -1.83 -4.94 15.50
N SER A 70 -2.93 -5.64 15.70
CA SER A 70 -3.36 -6.74 14.83
C SER A 70 -3.74 -6.26 13.45
N ASP A 71 -4.42 -5.12 13.32
CA ASP A 71 -4.87 -4.58 12.05
C ASP A 71 -3.70 -4.09 11.19
N ILE A 72 -2.72 -3.42 11.80
CA ILE A 72 -1.51 -2.98 11.07
C ILE A 72 -0.67 -4.17 10.61
N ARG A 73 -0.51 -5.19 11.45
CA ARG A 73 0.22 -6.40 11.07
C ARG A 73 -0.48 -7.15 9.94
N MET A 74 -1.80 -7.22 10.01
CA MET A 74 -2.60 -7.82 8.96
C MET A 74 -2.48 -7.05 7.65
N LEU A 75 -2.59 -5.71 7.69
CA LEU A 75 -2.38 -4.84 6.53
C LEU A 75 -0.97 -5.00 5.95
N SER A 76 0.07 -5.02 6.77
CA SER A 76 1.45 -5.25 6.35
C SER A 76 1.61 -6.59 5.62
N ASN A 77 1.03 -7.65 6.16
CA ASN A 77 1.07 -8.97 5.53
C ASN A 77 0.29 -9.02 4.22
N GLU A 78 -0.88 -8.39 4.16
CA GLU A 78 -1.69 -8.36 2.94
C GLU A 78 -1.05 -7.52 1.83
N LEU A 79 -0.41 -6.40 2.17
CA LEU A 79 0.36 -5.61 1.19
C LEU A 79 1.48 -6.43 0.53
N ARG A 80 2.11 -7.32 1.27
CA ARG A 80 3.11 -8.24 0.70
C ARG A 80 2.49 -9.23 -0.27
N THR A 81 1.23 -9.61 -0.09
CA THR A 81 0.55 -10.55 -0.98
C THR A 81 0.08 -9.93 -2.29
N VAL A 82 0.04 -8.61 -2.41
CA VAL A 82 -0.35 -7.90 -3.65
C VAL A 82 0.44 -8.40 -4.85
N PHE A 83 1.74 -8.62 -4.68
CA PHE A 83 2.63 -9.07 -5.74
C PHE A 83 2.86 -10.59 -5.74
N SER A 84 2.68 -11.27 -4.60
CA SER A 84 2.93 -12.72 -4.52
C SER A 84 1.88 -13.56 -5.25
N ASN A 85 0.69 -13.02 -5.45
CA ASN A 85 -0.37 -13.67 -6.23
C ASN A 85 -0.45 -13.15 -7.68
N THR A 86 0.60 -12.53 -8.17
CA THR A 86 0.75 -12.03 -9.53
C THR A 86 1.81 -12.82 -10.28
N ASP A 87 1.82 -12.77 -11.58
CA ASP A 87 2.91 -13.35 -12.38
C ASP A 87 4.19 -12.49 -12.22
N ILE A 88 5.06 -12.95 -11.31
CA ILE A 88 6.33 -12.25 -11.00
C ILE A 88 7.23 -12.11 -12.21
N LYS A 89 7.24 -13.08 -13.10
CA LYS A 89 8.07 -13.01 -14.32
C LYS A 89 7.56 -11.94 -15.27
N ALA A 90 6.24 -11.84 -15.42
CA ALA A 90 5.63 -10.79 -16.23
C ALA A 90 5.90 -9.41 -15.63
N LEU A 91 5.87 -9.27 -14.30
CA LEU A 91 6.22 -8.03 -13.59
C LEU A 91 7.67 -7.62 -13.88
N GLU A 92 8.61 -8.53 -13.72
CA GLU A 92 10.04 -8.27 -13.98
C GLU A 92 10.30 -7.89 -15.43
N GLN A 93 9.62 -8.55 -16.38
CA GLN A 93 9.68 -8.20 -17.79
C GLN A 93 9.11 -6.82 -18.08
N ALA A 94 8.11 -6.40 -17.32
CA ALA A 94 7.54 -5.06 -17.37
C ALA A 94 8.35 -4.00 -16.58
N GLY A 95 9.50 -4.36 -16.04
CA GLY A 95 10.37 -3.44 -15.31
C GLY A 95 9.95 -3.15 -13.88
N ILE A 96 9.02 -3.92 -13.31
CA ILE A 96 8.60 -3.81 -11.91
C ILE A 96 9.26 -4.93 -11.12
N THR A 97 10.09 -4.57 -10.15
CA THR A 97 10.86 -5.52 -9.34
C THR A 97 10.60 -5.30 -7.87
N ILE A 98 10.34 -6.38 -7.15
CA ILE A 98 10.19 -6.35 -5.69
C ILE A 98 11.60 -6.40 -5.10
N SER A 99 11.90 -5.52 -4.15
CA SER A 99 13.19 -5.53 -3.47
C SER A 99 13.41 -6.85 -2.73
N SER A 100 14.58 -7.45 -2.96
CA SER A 100 15.06 -8.60 -2.21
C SER A 100 15.72 -8.20 -0.89
N ASP A 101 15.98 -6.92 -0.68
CA ASP A 101 16.46 -6.39 0.58
C ASP A 101 15.31 -6.33 1.59
N TRP A 102 15.40 -7.18 2.57
CA TRP A 102 14.35 -7.29 3.56
C TRP A 102 14.29 -6.08 4.50
N SER A 103 15.31 -5.24 4.55
CA SER A 103 15.27 -3.94 5.24
C SER A 103 14.34 -2.95 4.55
N GLU A 104 14.10 -3.11 3.26
CA GLU A 104 13.17 -2.29 2.47
C GLU A 104 11.70 -2.73 2.57
N ASN A 105 11.42 -3.84 3.27
CA ASN A 105 10.07 -4.30 3.62
C ASN A 105 9.11 -4.52 2.44
N GLY A 106 9.65 -4.94 1.29
CA GLY A 106 8.86 -5.23 0.12
C GLY A 106 8.57 -4.01 -0.77
N LYS A 107 9.38 -2.95 -0.67
CA LYS A 107 9.34 -1.85 -1.65
C LYS A 107 9.59 -2.36 -3.05
N ILE A 108 9.03 -1.66 -4.02
CA ILE A 108 9.15 -1.98 -5.43
C ILE A 108 9.96 -0.92 -6.15
N SER A 109 10.68 -1.33 -7.19
CA SER A 109 11.38 -0.47 -8.13
C SER A 109 10.73 -0.52 -9.50
N PHE A 110 10.89 0.54 -10.27
CA PHE A 110 10.31 0.71 -11.60
C PHE A 110 11.36 1.14 -12.61
N ASP A 111 11.55 0.32 -13.65
CA ASP A 111 12.36 0.64 -14.81
C ASP A 111 11.46 1.11 -15.95
N GLU A 112 11.43 2.42 -16.18
CA GLU A 112 10.57 3.04 -17.17
C GLU A 112 10.88 2.55 -18.60
N SER A 113 12.16 2.38 -18.94
CA SER A 113 12.55 1.97 -20.28
C SER A 113 12.08 0.55 -20.59
N LYS A 114 12.22 -0.34 -19.64
CA LYS A 114 11.69 -1.70 -19.72
C LYS A 114 10.18 -1.74 -19.84
N PHE A 115 9.50 -0.93 -19.03
CA PHE A 115 8.05 -0.83 -19.05
C PHE A 115 7.53 -0.32 -20.39
N ARG A 116 8.13 0.73 -20.95
CA ARG A 116 7.77 1.27 -22.27
C ARG A 116 7.94 0.23 -23.37
N ALA A 117 9.04 -0.51 -23.37
CA ALA A 117 9.28 -1.57 -24.33
C ALA A 117 8.23 -2.69 -24.24
N ALA A 118 7.91 -3.13 -23.02
CA ALA A 118 6.88 -4.14 -22.79
C ALA A 118 5.47 -3.65 -23.20
N LEU A 119 5.15 -2.38 -22.95
CA LEU A 119 3.88 -1.77 -23.33
C LEU A 119 3.74 -1.66 -24.87
N GLU A 120 4.81 -1.37 -25.58
CA GLU A 120 4.82 -1.33 -27.05
C GLU A 120 4.69 -2.73 -27.66
N GLU A 121 5.33 -3.73 -27.05
CA GLU A 121 5.31 -5.11 -27.53
C GLU A 121 3.94 -5.76 -27.35
N ASP A 122 3.35 -5.66 -26.17
CA ASP A 122 2.05 -6.25 -25.86
C ASP A 122 1.25 -5.42 -24.84
N PRO A 123 0.47 -4.43 -25.29
CA PRO A 123 -0.36 -3.60 -24.42
C PRO A 123 -1.39 -4.39 -23.62
N GLU A 124 -1.93 -5.48 -24.19
CA GLU A 124 -2.94 -6.31 -23.53
C GLU A 124 -2.34 -7.10 -22.38
N ALA A 125 -1.12 -7.62 -22.52
CA ALA A 125 -0.42 -8.29 -21.45
C ALA A 125 -0.16 -7.35 -20.26
N ILE A 126 0.22 -6.10 -20.53
CA ILE A 126 0.40 -5.07 -19.49
C ILE A 126 -0.94 -4.75 -18.82
N GLN A 127 -2.02 -4.60 -19.56
CA GLN A 127 -3.35 -4.39 -18.99
C GLN A 127 -3.77 -5.53 -18.06
N LYS A 128 -3.57 -6.77 -18.47
CA LYS A 128 -3.87 -7.96 -17.67
C LYS A 128 -3.05 -8.02 -16.39
N LEU A 129 -1.78 -7.63 -16.45
CA LEU A 129 -0.88 -7.60 -15.31
C LEU A 129 -1.42 -6.72 -14.17
N PHE A 130 -2.13 -5.65 -14.50
CA PHE A 130 -2.70 -4.71 -13.52
C PHE A 130 -4.16 -5.00 -13.16
N THR A 131 -4.98 -5.43 -14.10
CA THR A 131 -6.44 -5.44 -13.97
C THR A 131 -7.12 -6.80 -14.11
N SER A 132 -6.38 -7.88 -14.37
CA SER A 132 -6.98 -9.21 -14.52
C SER A 132 -7.62 -9.70 -13.22
N GLU A 133 -8.63 -10.52 -13.37
CA GLU A 133 -9.25 -11.30 -12.30
C GLU A 133 -8.92 -12.77 -12.50
N ALA A 134 -8.44 -13.44 -11.46
CA ALA A 134 -8.15 -14.86 -11.51
C ALA A 134 -9.42 -15.67 -11.63
N ASP A 135 -9.40 -16.66 -12.50
CA ASP A 135 -10.45 -17.68 -12.57
C ASP A 135 -10.15 -18.76 -11.52
N ASN A 136 -11.00 -18.88 -10.53
CA ASN A 136 -10.84 -19.86 -9.45
C ASN A 136 -10.88 -21.32 -9.94
N SER A 137 -11.36 -21.54 -11.14
CA SER A 137 -11.37 -22.88 -11.79
C SER A 137 -10.10 -23.18 -12.57
N ASP A 138 -9.25 -22.16 -12.82
CA ASP A 138 -7.99 -22.27 -13.57
C ASP A 138 -6.82 -21.75 -12.75
N SER A 139 -6.02 -22.67 -12.23
CA SER A 139 -4.83 -22.36 -11.42
C SER A 139 -3.69 -21.67 -12.17
N THR A 140 -3.83 -21.48 -13.47
CA THR A 140 -2.84 -20.76 -14.29
C THR A 140 -3.14 -19.28 -14.42
N THR A 141 -4.29 -18.81 -13.90
CA THR A 141 -4.67 -17.41 -13.94
C THR A 141 -4.26 -16.68 -12.66
N PHE A 142 -3.95 -15.39 -12.78
CA PHE A 142 -3.50 -14.54 -11.68
C PHE A 142 -4.36 -13.27 -11.59
N ASN A 143 -4.55 -12.78 -10.37
CA ASN A 143 -5.09 -11.44 -10.17
C ASN A 143 -4.06 -10.38 -10.56
N GLY A 144 -4.53 -9.30 -11.19
CA GLY A 144 -3.72 -8.11 -11.43
C GLY A 144 -3.44 -7.33 -10.14
N ILE A 145 -2.42 -6.49 -10.18
CA ILE A 145 -1.96 -5.69 -9.03
C ILE A 145 -3.07 -4.78 -8.52
N ILE A 146 -3.77 -4.08 -9.41
CA ILE A 146 -4.86 -3.17 -9.03
C ILE A 146 -6.05 -3.95 -8.46
N THR A 147 -6.34 -5.12 -8.99
CA THR A 147 -7.39 -6.01 -8.48
C THR A 147 -7.09 -6.39 -7.03
N ASN A 148 -5.87 -6.80 -6.71
CA ASN A 148 -5.42 -7.12 -5.36
C ASN A 148 -5.46 -5.90 -4.43
N MET A 149 -4.95 -4.74 -4.87
CA MET A 149 -5.00 -3.51 -4.09
C MET A 149 -6.43 -3.05 -3.79
N SER A 150 -7.32 -3.15 -4.76
CA SER A 150 -8.74 -2.80 -4.57
C SER A 150 -9.42 -3.70 -3.54
N ALA A 151 -9.11 -4.98 -3.50
CA ALA A 151 -9.62 -5.91 -2.50
C ALA A 151 -9.16 -5.53 -1.09
N ILE A 152 -7.88 -5.20 -0.92
CA ILE A 152 -7.30 -4.72 0.33
C ILE A 152 -7.96 -3.39 0.75
N TYR A 153 -8.06 -2.44 -0.16
CA TYR A 153 -8.71 -1.15 0.08
C TYR A 153 -10.15 -1.32 0.58
N LYS A 154 -10.95 -2.13 -0.09
CA LYS A 154 -12.34 -2.39 0.30
C LYS A 154 -12.44 -3.00 1.68
N LYS A 155 -11.56 -3.94 2.01
CA LYS A 155 -11.53 -4.60 3.32
C LYS A 155 -11.24 -3.59 4.44
N TYR A 156 -10.22 -2.74 4.28
CA TYR A 156 -9.82 -1.80 5.34
C TYR A 156 -10.64 -0.51 5.37
N ALA A 157 -11.20 -0.08 4.25
CA ALA A 157 -12.11 1.06 4.22
C ALA A 157 -13.48 0.77 4.88
N SER A 158 -13.89 -0.49 4.89
CA SER A 158 -15.16 -0.90 5.48
C SER A 158 -15.09 -1.21 6.97
N THR A 159 -13.91 -1.56 7.50
CA THR A 159 -13.76 -2.12 8.84
C THR A 159 -13.30 -1.12 9.90
N THR A 160 -12.61 -0.05 9.55
CA THR A 160 -12.12 0.93 10.53
C THR A 160 -12.24 2.37 10.04
N GLY A 161 -12.88 3.23 10.81
CA GLY A 161 -12.97 4.66 10.53
C GLY A 161 -11.61 5.38 10.43
N ALA A 162 -10.58 4.84 11.09
CA ALA A 162 -9.23 5.38 11.09
C ALA A 162 -8.44 5.01 9.83
N THR A 163 -8.59 3.79 9.34
CA THR A 163 -7.99 3.33 8.07
C THR A 163 -8.60 4.04 6.88
N LYS A 164 -9.89 4.41 7.00
CA LYS A 164 -10.58 5.20 5.98
C LYS A 164 -9.88 6.54 5.74
N GLY A 165 -9.41 7.23 6.78
CA GLY A 165 -8.66 8.48 6.64
C GLY A 165 -7.35 8.30 5.86
N LEU A 166 -6.57 7.30 6.21
CA LEU A 166 -5.25 7.05 5.63
C LEU A 166 -5.31 6.63 4.16
N LEU A 167 -6.19 5.68 3.84
CA LEU A 167 -6.33 5.17 2.48
C LEU A 167 -7.15 6.10 1.58
N VAL A 168 -8.14 6.81 2.13
CA VAL A 168 -8.95 7.79 1.39
C VAL A 168 -8.17 9.07 1.15
N GLU A 169 -7.37 9.53 2.10
CA GLU A 169 -6.53 10.71 1.93
C GLU A 169 -5.48 10.49 0.83
N ARG A 170 -4.91 9.29 0.75
CA ARG A 170 -3.95 8.92 -0.30
C ARG A 170 -4.63 8.64 -1.64
N ALA A 171 -5.75 7.93 -1.68
CA ALA A 171 -6.52 7.70 -2.89
C ALA A 171 -7.19 8.98 -3.43
N GLY A 172 -7.56 9.92 -2.56
CA GLY A 172 -8.15 11.20 -2.92
C GLY A 172 -7.15 12.22 -3.46
N ASN A 173 -5.86 12.06 -3.15
CA ASN A 173 -4.78 12.90 -3.71
C ASN A 173 -4.24 12.38 -5.05
N SER A 174 -4.48 11.15 -5.39
CA SER A 174 -4.33 10.66 -6.76
C SER A 174 -5.60 11.00 -7.54
N SER A 175 -5.70 12.23 -8.02
CA SER A 175 -6.84 12.74 -8.78
C SER A 175 -6.93 12.19 -10.22
N ALA A 176 -6.50 10.97 -10.43
CA ALA A 176 -6.81 10.21 -11.62
C ALA A 176 -7.26 8.82 -11.19
N PRO A 177 -8.53 8.47 -11.35
CA PRO A 177 -8.87 7.06 -11.39
C PRO A 177 -8.01 6.43 -12.50
N LEU A 178 -7.37 5.32 -12.22
CA LEU A 178 -6.76 4.46 -13.22
C LEU A 178 -7.89 3.87 -14.10
N SER A 179 -8.54 4.75 -14.81
CA SER A 179 -9.49 4.42 -15.85
C SER A 179 -8.66 4.16 -17.09
N LEU A 180 -8.29 2.90 -17.25
CA LEU A 180 -7.82 2.35 -18.50
C LEU A 180 -9.03 2.10 -19.42
N THR A 181 -9.78 3.13 -19.75
CA THR A 181 -10.75 3.13 -20.84
C THR A 181 -10.24 3.93 -22.02
#